data_0f8c78c9b2b9d6616a6c5ed3960efd87
#
_entry.id   0f8c78c9b2b9d6616a6c5ed3960efd87
#
_cell.length_a   1.000
_cell.length_b   1.000
_cell.length_c   1.000
_cell.angle_alpha   90.00
_cell.angle_beta   90.00
_cell.angle_gamma   90.00
#
_symmetry.space_group_name_H-M   'P 1'
#
loop_
_entity.id
_entity.type
_entity.pdbx_description
1 polymer ?
#
loop_
_entity_poly.entity_id
_entity_poly.type
_entity_poly.pdbx_seq_one_letter_code
_entity_poly.pdbx_strand_id
1 'polypeptide(L)'
;MKEAIRYFILSSAISDYRRDYTEHRSMLVNVSRFTLVQNQTADIIESFLNRIKLDLENYAQLPAIESMKINSISMLFDVWNKYNLDKVIDIDWEEFLQKYLYKATRRIEVRSVNQSSGASALDYHNYKDIGMRVIAVGGNSLSRGLTLEGLMVSYFYRNTMMYDTLLQMGRWFGYRPGYEDLFKVWMAEDAIDWYGYITVSYTHLRAHETSAHL
;
A
#
# COMPACT_ATOMS: atom_id res chain seq x y z
N MET A 1 -8.95 1.66 6.21
CA MET A 1 -8.81 1.59 4.76
C MET A 1 -8.54 2.96 4.12
N LYS A 2 -9.41 3.99 4.26
CA LYS A 2 -9.20 5.32 3.65
C LYS A 2 -7.85 5.95 4.02
N GLU A 3 -7.41 5.80 5.27
CA GLU A 3 -6.10 6.28 5.72
C GLU A 3 -4.95 5.54 5.02
N ALA A 4 -5.03 4.22 4.90
CA ALA A 4 -4.02 3.41 4.20
C ALA A 4 -3.89 3.79 2.71
N ILE A 5 -5.01 4.11 2.04
CA ILE A 5 -5.00 4.58 0.66
C ILE A 5 -4.32 5.96 0.57
N ARG A 6 -4.65 6.90 1.46
CA ARG A 6 -3.98 8.20 1.50
C ARG A 6 -2.48 8.07 1.76
N TYR A 7 -2.10 7.18 2.66
CA TYR A 7 -0.69 6.89 2.92
C TYR A 7 0.01 6.31 1.69
N PHE A 8 -0.64 5.39 0.95
CA PHE A 8 -0.09 4.86 -0.31
C PHE A 8 0.09 5.94 -1.38
N ILE A 9 -0.86 6.87 -1.49
CA ILE A 9 -0.75 8.04 -2.39
C ILE A 9 0.49 8.87 -2.02
N LEU A 10 0.65 9.22 -0.76
CA LEU A 10 1.78 10.00 -0.25
C LEU A 10 3.11 9.27 -0.44
N SER A 11 3.18 8.01 -0.05
CA SER A 11 4.38 7.17 -0.20
C SER A 11 4.79 7.00 -1.66
N SER A 12 3.81 6.87 -2.57
CA SER A 12 4.08 6.81 -4.01
C SER A 12 4.69 8.13 -4.53
N ALA A 13 4.19 9.27 -4.06
CA ALA A 13 4.72 10.57 -4.45
C ALA A 13 6.11 10.84 -3.84
N ILE A 14 6.35 10.43 -2.59
CA ILE A 14 7.68 10.50 -1.96
C ILE A 14 8.69 9.62 -2.71
N SER A 15 8.27 8.43 -3.12
CA SER A 15 9.13 7.54 -3.88
C SER A 15 9.49 8.13 -5.25
N ASP A 16 8.57 8.85 -5.90
CA ASP A 16 8.84 9.59 -7.12
C ASP A 16 9.82 10.76 -6.91
N TYR A 17 9.72 11.45 -5.78
CA TYR A 17 10.68 12.49 -5.39
C TYR A 17 12.10 11.91 -5.23
N ARG A 18 12.21 10.71 -4.65
CA ARG A 18 13.51 10.07 -4.36
C ARG A 18 14.14 9.35 -5.54
N ARG A 19 13.35 8.93 -6.53
CA ARG A 19 13.73 7.95 -7.53
C ARG A 19 13.15 8.24 -8.91
N ASP A 20 13.61 7.43 -9.88
CA ASP A 20 13.03 7.40 -11.21
C ASP A 20 11.55 6.97 -11.20
N TYR A 21 10.77 7.57 -12.09
CA TYR A 21 9.33 7.33 -12.25
C TYR A 21 8.98 5.94 -12.81
N THR A 22 9.94 5.16 -13.21
CA THR A 22 9.76 3.86 -13.86
C THR A 22 9.52 2.70 -12.91
N GLU A 23 9.77 2.87 -11.61
CA GLU A 23 9.57 1.79 -10.64
C GLU A 23 8.09 1.49 -10.36
N HIS A 24 7.77 0.22 -10.17
CA HIS A 24 6.43 -0.23 -9.75
C HIS A 24 6.13 0.17 -8.32
N ARG A 25 4.85 0.46 -8.05
CA ARG A 25 4.30 0.78 -6.72
C ARG A 25 3.00 0.04 -6.52
N SER A 26 2.93 -0.78 -5.51
CA SER A 26 1.74 -1.58 -5.25
C SER A 26 1.23 -1.40 -3.82
N MET A 27 -0.09 -1.38 -3.70
CA MET A 27 -0.81 -1.52 -2.44
C MET A 27 -1.65 -2.78 -2.50
N LEU A 28 -1.57 -3.59 -1.45
CA LEU A 28 -2.42 -4.77 -1.25
C LEU A 28 -3.63 -4.40 -0.40
N VAL A 29 -4.83 -4.77 -0.86
CA VAL A 29 -6.06 -4.71 -0.06
C VAL A 29 -6.69 -6.09 0.00
N ASN A 30 -6.58 -6.74 1.15
CA ASN A 30 -7.15 -8.07 1.41
C ASN A 30 -8.36 -7.93 2.36
N VAL A 31 -9.57 -8.05 1.82
CA VAL A 31 -10.81 -7.83 2.59
C VAL A 31 -11.70 -9.07 2.67
N SER A 32 -11.70 -9.94 1.65
CA SER A 32 -12.60 -11.09 1.58
C SER A 32 -12.10 -12.17 0.62
N ARG A 33 -12.56 -13.41 0.83
CA ARG A 33 -12.38 -14.51 -0.12
C ARG A 33 -13.40 -14.49 -1.27
N PHE A 34 -14.48 -13.75 -1.12
CA PHE A 34 -15.58 -13.72 -2.08
C PHE A 34 -15.34 -12.66 -3.16
N THR A 35 -15.34 -13.08 -4.41
CA THR A 35 -15.08 -12.22 -5.58
C THR A 35 -16.02 -11.02 -5.67
N LEU A 36 -17.32 -11.22 -5.36
CA LEU A 36 -18.29 -10.13 -5.35
C LEU A 36 -17.89 -9.02 -4.37
N VAL A 37 -17.47 -9.37 -3.17
CA VAL A 37 -17.03 -8.40 -2.15
C VAL A 37 -15.73 -7.71 -2.58
N GLN A 38 -14.81 -8.44 -3.23
CA GLN A 38 -13.59 -7.86 -3.78
C GLN A 38 -13.90 -6.81 -4.85
N ASN A 39 -14.78 -7.13 -5.79
CA ASN A 39 -15.18 -6.21 -6.86
C ASN A 39 -15.87 -4.96 -6.29
N GLN A 40 -16.85 -5.14 -5.40
CA GLN A 40 -17.51 -4.01 -4.73
C GLN A 40 -16.52 -3.13 -3.94
N THR A 41 -15.54 -3.76 -3.30
CA THR A 41 -14.49 -3.01 -2.59
C THR A 41 -13.61 -2.25 -3.57
N ALA A 42 -13.25 -2.84 -4.70
CA ALA A 42 -12.50 -2.16 -5.75
C ALA A 42 -13.25 -0.93 -6.30
N ASP A 43 -14.53 -1.06 -6.58
CA ASP A 43 -15.40 0.04 -7.05
C ASP A 43 -15.47 1.19 -6.03
N ILE A 44 -15.59 0.87 -4.75
CA ILE A 44 -15.60 1.87 -3.67
C ILE A 44 -14.23 2.58 -3.56
N ILE A 45 -13.14 1.83 -3.67
CA ILE A 45 -11.78 2.40 -3.63
C ILE A 45 -11.55 3.27 -4.86
N GLU A 46 -11.96 2.83 -6.03
CA GLU A 46 -11.83 3.58 -7.28
C GLU A 46 -12.60 4.91 -7.22
N SER A 47 -13.84 4.88 -6.75
CA SER A 47 -14.65 6.09 -6.55
C SER A 47 -13.99 7.06 -5.57
N PHE A 48 -13.44 6.54 -4.47
CA PHE A 48 -12.71 7.34 -3.49
C PHE A 48 -11.43 7.94 -4.06
N LEU A 49 -10.65 7.16 -4.82
CA LEU A 49 -9.42 7.60 -5.47
C LEU A 49 -9.71 8.66 -6.55
N ASN A 50 -10.75 8.46 -7.37
CA ASN A 50 -11.14 9.40 -8.42
C ASN A 50 -11.55 10.75 -7.84
N ARG A 51 -12.20 10.77 -6.68
CA ARG A 51 -12.49 12.02 -5.96
C ARG A 51 -11.20 12.76 -5.57
N ILE A 52 -10.22 12.05 -5.02
CA ILE A 52 -8.93 12.64 -4.65
C ILE A 52 -8.20 13.16 -5.91
N LYS A 53 -8.20 12.38 -7.00
CA LYS A 53 -7.58 12.79 -8.27
C LYS A 53 -8.17 14.10 -8.79
N LEU A 54 -9.50 14.21 -8.81
CA LEU A 54 -10.21 15.40 -9.25
C LEU A 54 -9.90 16.62 -8.37
N ASP A 55 -9.92 16.44 -7.06
CA ASP A 55 -9.61 17.51 -6.14
C ASP A 55 -8.15 17.98 -6.27
N LEU A 56 -7.20 17.06 -6.45
CA LEU A 56 -5.79 17.41 -6.70
C LEU A 56 -5.61 18.09 -8.06
N GLU A 57 -6.29 17.63 -9.11
CA GLU A 57 -6.23 18.23 -10.44
C GLU A 57 -6.67 19.70 -10.42
N ASN A 58 -7.75 19.99 -9.70
CA ASN A 58 -8.34 21.32 -9.68
C ASN A 58 -7.67 22.28 -8.70
N TYR A 59 -7.12 21.76 -7.59
CA TYR A 59 -6.75 22.61 -6.47
C TYR A 59 -5.29 22.47 -6.00
N ALA A 60 -4.52 21.49 -6.47
CA ALA A 60 -3.14 21.29 -6.01
C ALA A 60 -2.19 22.45 -6.36
N GLN A 61 -2.50 23.23 -7.40
CA GLN A 61 -1.68 24.37 -7.82
C GLN A 61 -2.02 25.70 -7.10
N LEU A 62 -3.06 25.70 -6.27
CA LEU A 62 -3.40 26.85 -5.44
C LEU A 62 -2.42 26.99 -4.27
N PRO A 63 -2.28 28.21 -3.69
CA PRO A 63 -1.54 28.38 -2.45
C PRO A 63 -2.05 27.44 -1.36
N ALA A 64 -1.15 26.99 -0.47
CA ALA A 64 -1.48 25.99 0.55
C ALA A 64 -2.73 26.36 1.38
N ILE A 65 -2.88 27.64 1.75
CA ILE A 65 -4.04 28.13 2.51
C ILE A 65 -5.38 27.86 1.78
N GLU A 66 -5.40 27.97 0.45
CA GLU A 66 -6.63 27.75 -0.33
C GLU A 66 -6.84 26.26 -0.61
N SER A 67 -5.79 25.53 -0.99
CA SER A 67 -5.88 24.10 -1.26
C SER A 67 -6.28 23.31 -0.01
N MET A 68 -5.86 23.73 1.18
CA MET A 68 -6.20 23.09 2.46
C MET A 68 -7.69 23.24 2.85
N LYS A 69 -8.45 24.12 2.21
CA LYS A 69 -9.92 24.19 2.38
C LYS A 69 -10.62 22.99 1.72
N ILE A 70 -9.95 22.30 0.83
CA ILE A 70 -10.47 21.11 0.14
C ILE A 70 -10.26 19.89 1.03
N ASN A 71 -11.34 19.22 1.40
CA ASN A 71 -11.33 18.12 2.37
C ASN A 71 -10.38 16.98 1.98
N SER A 72 -10.31 16.62 0.70
CA SER A 72 -9.40 15.54 0.26
C SER A 72 -7.94 15.90 0.48
N ILE A 73 -7.56 17.17 0.24
CA ILE A 73 -6.18 17.67 0.42
C ILE A 73 -5.86 17.81 1.91
N SER A 74 -6.77 18.40 2.70
CA SER A 74 -6.61 18.48 4.16
C SER A 74 -6.41 17.11 4.79
N MET A 75 -7.21 16.12 4.40
CA MET A 75 -7.09 14.75 4.89
C MET A 75 -5.79 14.04 4.45
N LEU A 76 -5.20 14.40 3.32
CA LEU A 76 -3.86 13.94 2.93
C LEU A 76 -2.80 14.57 3.82
N PHE A 77 -2.91 15.87 4.12
CA PHE A 77 -2.01 16.57 5.01
C PHE A 77 -2.08 16.03 6.45
N ASP A 78 -3.26 15.66 6.94
CA ASP A 78 -3.41 15.01 8.25
C ASP A 78 -2.62 13.70 8.32
N VAL A 79 -2.67 12.89 7.24
CA VAL A 79 -1.87 11.65 7.15
C VAL A 79 -0.38 11.95 7.03
N TRP A 80 0.01 12.98 6.27
CA TRP A 80 1.38 13.45 6.19
C TRP A 80 1.95 13.79 7.57
N ASN A 81 1.25 14.58 8.35
CA ASN A 81 1.67 14.95 9.71
C ASN A 81 1.66 13.76 10.66
N LYS A 82 0.61 12.93 10.62
CA LYS A 82 0.45 11.76 11.50
C LYS A 82 1.64 10.81 11.40
N TYR A 83 2.18 10.63 10.19
CA TYR A 83 3.30 9.72 9.94
C TYR A 83 4.66 10.41 9.84
N ASN A 84 4.74 11.72 10.16
CA ASN A 84 5.96 12.53 10.10
C ASN A 84 6.67 12.43 8.75
N LEU A 85 5.91 12.47 7.65
CA LEU A 85 6.46 12.32 6.32
C LEU A 85 7.31 13.53 5.88
N ASP A 86 7.18 14.67 6.57
CA ASP A 86 8.05 15.83 6.49
C ASP A 86 9.53 15.52 6.82
N LYS A 87 9.76 14.51 7.67
CA LYS A 87 11.12 14.06 8.04
C LYS A 87 11.76 13.11 7.04
N VAL A 88 10.98 12.68 6.07
CA VAL A 88 11.38 11.65 5.08
C VAL A 88 11.90 12.27 3.79
N ILE A 89 11.55 13.54 3.52
CA ILE A 89 11.98 14.32 2.36
C ILE A 89 12.29 15.76 2.76
N ASP A 90 13.15 16.42 1.97
CA ASP A 90 13.64 17.78 2.23
C ASP A 90 12.89 18.80 1.35
N ILE A 91 11.56 18.77 1.40
CA ILE A 91 10.69 19.78 0.77
C ILE A 91 9.47 20.00 1.64
N ASP A 92 8.88 21.19 1.57
CA ASP A 92 7.67 21.51 2.29
C ASP A 92 6.42 20.90 1.64
N TRP A 93 5.29 20.97 2.35
CA TRP A 93 4.02 20.44 1.88
C TRP A 93 3.53 21.10 0.60
N GLU A 94 3.67 22.44 0.46
CA GLU A 94 3.18 23.16 -0.70
C GLU A 94 3.92 22.74 -1.97
N GLU A 95 5.25 22.69 -1.90
CA GLU A 95 6.08 22.21 -3.00
C GLU A 95 5.79 20.76 -3.35
N PHE A 96 5.64 19.90 -2.33
CA PHE A 96 5.29 18.50 -2.51
C PHE A 96 3.93 18.32 -3.18
N LEU A 97 2.91 19.04 -2.72
CA LEU A 97 1.56 19.02 -3.27
C LEU A 97 1.56 19.41 -4.76
N GLN A 98 2.21 20.53 -5.09
CA GLN A 98 2.19 21.11 -6.43
C GLN A 98 3.04 20.30 -7.44
N LYS A 99 4.20 19.81 -7.04
CA LYS A 99 5.16 19.20 -7.98
C LYS A 99 5.00 17.68 -8.13
N TYR A 100 4.67 16.98 -7.05
CA TYR A 100 4.76 15.51 -7.00
C TYR A 100 3.42 14.82 -6.78
N LEU A 101 2.59 15.32 -5.85
CA LEU A 101 1.44 14.57 -5.36
C LEU A 101 0.38 14.30 -6.44
N TYR A 102 0.02 15.32 -7.23
CA TYR A 102 -0.93 15.13 -8.34
C TYR A 102 -0.39 14.17 -9.39
N LYS A 103 0.87 14.34 -9.81
CA LYS A 103 1.49 13.51 -10.84
C LYS A 103 1.57 12.03 -10.45
N ALA A 104 1.89 11.75 -9.19
CA ALA A 104 1.90 10.39 -8.66
C ALA A 104 0.49 9.80 -8.60
N THR A 105 -0.47 10.56 -8.05
CA THR A 105 -1.82 10.09 -7.78
C THR A 105 -2.60 9.75 -9.05
N ARG A 106 -2.48 10.56 -10.11
CA ARG A 106 -3.20 10.33 -11.36
C ARG A 106 -2.88 9.00 -12.01
N ARG A 107 -1.70 8.43 -11.76
CA ARG A 107 -1.22 7.16 -12.32
C ARG A 107 -1.70 5.92 -11.56
N ILE A 108 -2.27 6.10 -10.37
CA ILE A 108 -2.71 4.98 -9.54
C ILE A 108 -4.00 4.40 -10.14
N GLU A 109 -4.00 3.09 -10.35
CA GLU A 109 -5.16 2.33 -10.81
C GLU A 109 -5.64 1.39 -9.71
N VAL A 110 -6.92 1.04 -9.72
CA VAL A 110 -7.50 0.02 -8.83
C VAL A 110 -7.80 -1.22 -9.66
N ARG A 111 -7.34 -2.39 -9.20
CA ARG A 111 -7.56 -3.66 -9.90
C ARG A 111 -8.05 -4.73 -8.94
N SER A 112 -9.16 -5.37 -9.29
CA SER A 112 -9.61 -6.58 -8.61
C SER A 112 -8.83 -7.77 -9.12
N VAL A 113 -8.18 -8.49 -8.20
CA VAL A 113 -7.32 -9.64 -8.50
C VAL A 113 -7.94 -10.89 -7.87
N ASN A 114 -8.55 -11.70 -8.70
CA ASN A 114 -9.23 -12.93 -8.31
C ASN A 114 -8.77 -14.11 -9.18
N GLN A 115 -9.31 -15.30 -8.93
CA GLN A 115 -8.93 -16.50 -9.69
C GLN A 115 -9.24 -16.40 -11.19
N SER A 116 -10.27 -15.62 -11.56
CA SER A 116 -10.66 -15.44 -12.96
C SER A 116 -9.76 -14.45 -13.71
N SER A 117 -9.32 -13.38 -13.04
CA SER A 117 -8.40 -12.40 -13.64
C SER A 117 -6.94 -12.84 -13.64
N GLY A 118 -6.58 -13.76 -12.75
CA GLY A 118 -5.26 -14.37 -12.68
C GLY A 118 -4.09 -13.38 -12.59
N ALA A 119 -2.91 -13.85 -12.98
CA ALA A 119 -1.69 -13.03 -13.04
C ALA A 119 -1.77 -11.89 -14.06
N SER A 120 -2.64 -12.01 -15.09
CA SER A 120 -2.81 -10.99 -16.12
C SER A 120 -3.40 -9.67 -15.61
N ALA A 121 -4.04 -9.70 -14.42
CA ALA A 121 -4.52 -8.47 -13.78
C ALA A 121 -3.38 -7.52 -13.38
N LEU A 122 -2.17 -8.07 -13.14
CA LEU A 122 -0.99 -7.32 -12.71
C LEU A 122 0.18 -7.62 -13.65
N ASP A 123 0.04 -7.21 -14.91
CA ASP A 123 1.09 -7.37 -15.92
C ASP A 123 2.15 -6.27 -15.80
N TYR A 124 3.02 -6.41 -14.82
CA TYR A 124 4.13 -5.47 -14.58
C TYR A 124 5.09 -5.37 -15.78
N HIS A 125 5.21 -6.44 -16.58
CA HIS A 125 6.09 -6.47 -17.72
C HIS A 125 5.76 -5.40 -18.76
N ASN A 126 4.48 -5.18 -19.03
CA ASN A 126 4.01 -4.16 -19.97
C ASN A 126 4.16 -2.73 -19.44
N TYR A 127 4.51 -2.57 -18.17
CA TYR A 127 4.68 -1.26 -17.51
C TYR A 127 6.14 -0.96 -17.14
N LYS A 128 7.12 -1.70 -17.66
CA LYS A 128 8.54 -1.53 -17.32
C LYS A 128 9.06 -0.11 -17.49
N ASP A 129 8.65 0.55 -18.58
CA ASP A 129 9.18 1.86 -18.96
C ASP A 129 8.55 3.01 -18.19
N ILE A 130 7.36 2.78 -17.60
CA ILE A 130 6.60 3.83 -16.91
C ILE A 130 6.31 3.53 -15.45
N GLY A 131 6.52 2.29 -14.99
CA GLY A 131 6.15 1.81 -13.65
C GLY A 131 4.64 1.71 -13.43
N MET A 132 4.15 0.52 -13.09
CA MET A 132 2.76 0.31 -12.69
C MET A 132 2.54 0.87 -11.28
N ARG A 133 1.41 1.55 -11.06
CA ARG A 133 0.94 2.01 -9.75
C ARG A 133 -0.43 1.47 -9.50
N VAL A 134 -0.55 0.54 -8.59
CA VAL A 134 -1.78 -0.25 -8.46
C VAL A 134 -2.18 -0.47 -7.01
N ILE A 135 -3.48 -0.33 -6.76
CA ILE A 135 -4.15 -0.84 -5.57
C ILE A 135 -4.79 -2.17 -5.97
N ALA A 136 -4.16 -3.27 -5.57
CA ALA A 136 -4.62 -4.61 -5.86
C ALA A 136 -5.60 -5.08 -4.79
N VAL A 137 -6.87 -5.24 -5.15
CA VAL A 137 -7.93 -5.72 -4.26
C VAL A 137 -8.16 -7.19 -4.51
N GLY A 138 -7.97 -8.02 -3.49
CA GLY A 138 -8.16 -9.46 -3.67
C GLY A 138 -8.24 -10.23 -2.36
N GLY A 139 -8.24 -11.54 -2.49
CA GLY A 139 -8.30 -12.47 -1.38
C GLY A 139 -7.11 -13.45 -1.38
N ASN A 140 -7.40 -14.74 -1.10
CA ASN A 140 -6.38 -15.79 -1.03
C ASN A 140 -5.65 -16.03 -2.36
N SER A 141 -6.21 -15.60 -3.50
CA SER A 141 -5.54 -15.68 -4.80
C SER A 141 -4.28 -14.82 -4.86
N LEU A 142 -4.24 -13.73 -4.12
CA LEU A 142 -3.05 -12.88 -4.00
C LEU A 142 -1.91 -13.57 -3.24
N SER A 143 -2.21 -14.49 -2.30
CA SER A 143 -1.19 -15.22 -1.54
C SER A 143 -0.54 -16.38 -2.30
N ARG A 144 -1.14 -16.82 -3.40
CA ARG A 144 -0.70 -18.01 -4.15
C ARG A 144 -0.26 -17.65 -5.57
N GLY A 145 1.04 -17.59 -5.80
CA GLY A 145 1.59 -17.51 -7.16
C GLY A 145 1.59 -16.13 -7.81
N LEU A 146 1.21 -15.06 -7.08
CA LEU A 146 1.29 -13.70 -7.57
C LEU A 146 2.41 -12.93 -6.84
N THR A 147 3.23 -12.23 -7.60
CA THR A 147 4.22 -11.31 -7.04
C THR A 147 3.69 -9.88 -7.13
N LEU A 148 3.67 -9.17 -6.01
CA LEU A 148 3.37 -7.75 -5.99
C LEU A 148 4.69 -6.97 -6.02
N GLU A 149 5.04 -6.48 -7.19
CA GLU A 149 6.25 -5.69 -7.37
C GLU A 149 6.07 -4.30 -6.77
N GLY A 150 7.09 -3.79 -6.06
CA GLY A 150 7.03 -2.49 -5.41
C GLY A 150 5.95 -2.38 -4.32
N LEU A 151 5.66 -3.46 -3.59
CA LEU A 151 4.66 -3.43 -2.52
C LEU A 151 5.11 -2.50 -1.38
N MET A 152 4.37 -1.41 -1.17
CA MET A 152 4.63 -0.39 -0.15
C MET A 152 3.61 -0.43 0.99
N VAL A 153 2.36 -0.75 0.69
CA VAL A 153 1.27 -0.72 1.66
C VAL A 153 0.47 -2.01 1.61
N SER A 154 0.18 -2.57 2.77
CA SER A 154 -0.69 -3.73 2.90
C SER A 154 -1.82 -3.43 3.87
N TYR A 155 -3.06 -3.69 3.45
CA TYR A 155 -4.25 -3.53 4.26
C TYR A 155 -4.98 -4.86 4.38
N PHE A 156 -5.08 -5.38 5.61
CA PHE A 156 -5.77 -6.62 5.96
C PHE A 156 -6.97 -6.29 6.84
N TYR A 157 -8.17 -6.47 6.31
CA TYR A 157 -9.41 -6.33 7.08
C TYR A 157 -9.79 -7.64 7.79
N ARG A 158 -9.36 -8.77 7.25
CA ARG A 158 -9.79 -10.07 7.69
C ARG A 158 -8.79 -10.66 8.67
N ASN A 159 -9.30 -11.15 9.81
CA ASN A 159 -8.63 -12.11 10.67
C ASN A 159 -8.44 -13.41 9.89
N THR A 160 -7.26 -13.64 9.32
CA THR A 160 -6.93 -14.95 8.76
C THR A 160 -6.46 -15.83 9.89
N MET A 161 -7.36 -16.66 10.38
CA MET A 161 -7.09 -17.67 11.42
C MET A 161 -6.10 -18.78 10.95
N MET A 162 -5.59 -18.71 9.73
CA MET A 162 -4.66 -19.68 9.18
C MET A 162 -3.22 -19.16 9.27
N TYR A 163 -2.47 -19.74 10.19
CA TYR A 163 -1.04 -19.56 10.38
C TYR A 163 -0.26 -19.58 9.05
N ASP A 164 -0.53 -20.56 8.19
CA ASP A 164 0.10 -20.68 6.88
C ASP A 164 -0.14 -19.47 5.96
N THR A 165 -1.33 -18.88 6.03
CA THR A 165 -1.67 -17.69 5.23
C THR A 165 -0.88 -16.48 5.72
N LEU A 166 -0.73 -16.32 7.03
CA LEU A 166 0.06 -15.23 7.61
C LEU A 166 1.55 -15.36 7.28
N LEU A 167 2.10 -16.58 7.35
CA LEU A 167 3.49 -16.86 6.96
C LEU A 167 3.72 -16.67 5.46
N GLN A 168 2.76 -17.08 4.61
CA GLN A 168 2.83 -16.84 3.18
C GLN A 168 2.79 -15.35 2.84
N MET A 169 2.01 -14.57 3.58
CA MET A 169 1.97 -13.11 3.44
C MET A 169 3.25 -12.46 3.94
N GLY A 170 3.90 -13.03 4.96
CA GLY A 170 5.19 -12.59 5.47
C GLY A 170 6.30 -12.56 4.41
N ARG A 171 6.19 -13.38 3.35
CA ARG A 171 7.10 -13.35 2.19
C ARG A 171 7.07 -12.00 1.46
N TRP A 172 5.95 -11.28 1.50
CA TRP A 172 5.82 -9.99 0.83
C TRP A 172 6.44 -8.84 1.61
N PHE A 173 6.76 -9.07 2.89
CA PHE A 173 7.40 -8.09 3.78
C PHE A 173 8.94 -8.14 3.71
N GLY A 174 9.51 -8.89 2.75
CA GLY A 174 10.96 -9.03 2.57
C GLY A 174 11.66 -7.70 2.28
N TYR A 175 13.00 -7.72 2.44
CA TYR A 175 13.88 -6.58 2.20
C TYR A 175 13.58 -5.88 0.88
N ARG A 176 13.35 -4.57 0.95
CA ARG A 176 12.96 -3.72 -0.17
C ARG A 176 13.84 -2.47 -0.21
N PRO A 177 15.02 -2.55 -0.89
CA PRO A 177 15.97 -1.45 -0.84
C PRO A 177 15.35 -0.15 -1.36
N GLY A 178 15.49 0.89 -0.50
CA GLY A 178 15.23 2.28 -0.86
C GLY A 178 13.82 2.80 -0.60
N TYR A 179 12.92 2.03 0.02
CA TYR A 179 11.64 2.51 0.53
C TYR A 179 11.17 1.75 1.79
N GLU A 180 12.10 1.18 2.54
CA GLU A 180 11.83 0.44 3.78
C GLU A 180 11.10 1.30 4.81
N ASP A 181 11.48 2.57 4.88
CA ASP A 181 10.87 3.58 5.76
C ASP A 181 9.44 4.00 5.37
N LEU A 182 9.05 3.72 4.12
CA LEU A 182 7.71 3.96 3.60
C LEU A 182 6.82 2.72 3.64
N PHE A 183 7.38 1.56 3.95
CA PHE A 183 6.60 0.33 4.02
C PHE A 183 5.70 0.32 5.25
N LYS A 184 4.40 0.04 5.06
CA LYS A 184 3.45 0.00 6.16
C LYS A 184 2.35 -1.05 5.98
N VAL A 185 2.00 -1.67 7.12
CA VAL A 185 0.93 -2.68 7.18
C VAL A 185 -0.19 -2.18 8.09
N TRP A 186 -1.42 -2.28 7.61
CA TRP A 186 -2.64 -2.10 8.40
C TRP A 186 -3.31 -3.44 8.58
N MET A 187 -3.58 -3.80 9.82
CA MET A 187 -4.32 -5.02 10.16
C MET A 187 -5.17 -4.79 11.42
N ALA A 188 -6.13 -5.66 11.67
CA ALA A 188 -6.91 -5.63 12.90
C ALA A 188 -6.01 -5.93 14.12
N GLU A 189 -6.35 -5.36 15.27
CA GLU A 189 -5.57 -5.53 16.52
C GLU A 189 -5.37 -6.99 16.88
N ASP A 190 -6.42 -7.80 16.80
CA ASP A 190 -6.33 -9.26 17.04
C ASP A 190 -5.28 -9.94 16.15
N ALA A 191 -5.09 -9.48 14.92
CA ALA A 191 -4.08 -10.03 14.02
C ALA A 191 -2.66 -9.62 14.44
N ILE A 192 -2.47 -8.44 15.01
CA ILE A 192 -1.19 -7.96 15.54
C ILE A 192 -0.76 -8.83 16.71
N ASP A 193 -1.68 -9.12 17.62
CA ASP A 193 -1.43 -9.97 18.79
C ASP A 193 -1.04 -11.40 18.38
N TRP A 194 -1.71 -11.96 17.37
CA TRP A 194 -1.37 -13.26 16.80
C TRP A 194 0.01 -13.28 16.15
N TYR A 195 0.39 -12.25 15.41
CA TYR A 195 1.75 -12.14 14.85
C TYR A 195 2.81 -12.07 15.95
N GLY A 196 2.55 -11.31 17.01
CA GLY A 196 3.43 -11.24 18.18
C GLY A 196 3.63 -12.61 18.83
N TYR A 197 2.55 -13.37 19.01
CA TYR A 197 2.60 -14.72 19.60
C TYR A 197 3.36 -15.72 18.71
N ILE A 198 3.14 -15.66 17.40
CA ILE A 198 3.81 -16.52 16.42
C ILE A 198 5.31 -16.25 16.38
N THR A 199 5.73 -14.97 16.39
CA THR A 199 7.15 -14.59 16.34
C THR A 199 7.90 -15.07 17.60
N VAL A 200 7.28 -14.97 18.75
CA VAL A 200 7.86 -15.46 20.02
C VAL A 200 7.96 -16.99 20.03
N SER A 201 6.92 -17.70 19.60
CA SER A 201 6.91 -19.16 19.51
C SER A 201 7.96 -19.70 18.53
N TYR A 202 8.15 -19.03 17.39
CA TYR A 202 9.15 -19.44 16.38
C TYR A 202 10.59 -19.20 16.83
N THR A 203 10.85 -18.14 17.59
CA THR A 203 12.16 -17.89 18.19
C THR A 203 12.50 -18.93 19.26
N HIS A 204 11.52 -19.37 20.05
CA HIS A 204 11.71 -20.44 21.01
C HIS A 204 11.97 -21.81 20.37
N LEU A 205 11.26 -22.17 19.31
CA LEU A 205 11.50 -23.42 18.57
C LEU A 205 12.90 -23.45 17.95
N ARG A 206 13.34 -22.36 17.33
CA ARG A 206 14.70 -22.28 16.76
C ARG A 206 15.81 -22.33 17.84
N ALA A 207 15.59 -21.77 19.01
CA ALA A 207 16.53 -21.87 20.13
C ALA A 207 16.64 -23.30 20.66
N HIS A 208 15.57 -24.09 20.62
CA HIS A 208 15.60 -25.50 21.00
C HIS A 208 16.30 -26.42 19.97
N GLU A 209 16.13 -26.15 18.67
CA GLU A 209 16.79 -26.92 17.61
C GLU A 209 18.32 -26.71 17.60
N THR A 210 18.79 -25.49 17.91
CA THR A 210 20.24 -25.20 18.03
C THR A 210 20.88 -25.80 19.28
N SER A 211 20.10 -26.09 20.33
CA SER A 211 20.61 -26.74 21.56
C SER A 211 20.67 -28.27 21.48
N ALA A 212 20.06 -28.88 20.45
CA ALA A 212 20.04 -30.34 20.28
C ALA A 212 21.22 -30.89 19.42
N HIS A 213 22.12 -30.01 18.96
CA HIS A 213 23.28 -30.37 18.11
C HIS A 213 24.63 -29.97 18.72
N LEU A 214 24.72 -29.95 20.08
CA LEU A 214 25.99 -29.85 20.80
C LEU A 214 26.23 -31.12 21.62
#